data_c2a45015fd413f12d353ca29ea2d2d4c
#
_entry.id   c2a45015fd413f12d353ca29ea2d2d4c
#
_cell.length_a   1.000
_cell.length_b   1.000
_cell.length_c   1.000
_cell.angle_alpha   90.00
_cell.angle_beta   90.00
_cell.angle_gamma   90.00
#
_symmetry.space_group_name_H-M   'P 1'
#
loop_
_entity.id
_entity.type
_entity.pdbx_description
1 polymer ?
#
loop_
_entity_poly.entity_id
_entity_poly.type
_entity_poly.pdbx_seq_one_letter_code
_entity_poly.pdbx_strand_id
1 'polypeptide(L)'
;MSSNNLPFIVYENPLIFMDKKYLKTHILKDKYSNGEVIEIIHNEVPIKMIIKLKEESLIDEFISEYNNKSFNDKLNYNLSLTKSDKSEEEIKKEYENYTKLEEYKFQIDYENEWKNNYAIIPEKSGLLYINEEGKNIGYRAVKYLIAKFTKNILESKAVLNISLPVFMFDKRTLQMGFANEQKLAPIFLTKAALCKDKFERLRWITTYLMSFLHFSVTQIKPFNPIIGETFQCRIGNIDLYIEQTVNHPITLNIYGKELNGEFIMYGHLITDATIHVTSLYTSRLGKYFIKLKDGTLYRVLMPPITLKGLTLGDRLFNFIDRGLVLDLTNKLCAYVKMNPDEPGFFQSFFKSKKTFPDYFKGSFVDLSDVTVDENGGNHKLKKNAKVYETFEGEWTSYISFNSQEYWNNNMKTLKLYSHEFTCPSDGRYRPDLINLINGKEEQSQIEKENLEVRQRQDRKLRAEHAEKNK
;
A
#
# COMPACT_ATOMS: atom_id res chain seq x y z
N MET A 1 51.35 -13.81 7.39
CA MET A 1 50.31 -14.39 8.30
C MET A 1 49.00 -14.19 7.60
N SER A 2 48.45 -15.27 7.06
CA SER A 2 47.17 -15.27 6.36
C SER A 2 46.08 -14.95 7.38
N SER A 3 45.35 -13.87 7.19
CA SER A 3 44.08 -13.65 7.89
C SER A 3 43.19 -14.80 7.52
N ASN A 4 42.97 -15.72 8.45
CA ASN A 4 41.97 -16.76 8.29
C ASN A 4 40.61 -16.04 8.12
N ASN A 5 40.15 -15.91 6.88
CA ASN A 5 38.80 -15.50 6.60
C ASN A 5 37.88 -16.64 7.02
N LEU A 6 37.43 -16.58 8.28
CA LEU A 6 36.35 -17.47 8.72
C LEU A 6 35.11 -17.18 7.89
N PRO A 7 34.36 -18.19 7.45
CA PRO A 7 33.10 -17.97 6.76
C PRO A 7 32.12 -17.21 7.64
N PHE A 8 31.25 -16.42 7.02
CA PHE A 8 30.24 -15.65 7.72
C PHE A 8 28.89 -16.36 7.72
N ILE A 9 28.14 -16.12 8.78
CA ILE A 9 26.71 -16.42 8.79
C ILE A 9 25.96 -15.20 8.28
N VAL A 10 25.14 -15.39 7.25
CA VAL A 10 24.35 -14.32 6.66
C VAL A 10 22.89 -14.52 7.06
N TYR A 11 22.29 -13.46 7.59
CA TYR A 11 20.87 -13.37 7.87
C TYR A 11 20.19 -12.43 6.88
N GLU A 12 19.33 -13.00 6.07
CA GLU A 12 18.47 -12.27 5.14
C GLU A 12 17.24 -11.74 5.89
N ASN A 13 16.70 -10.59 5.48
CA ASN A 13 15.47 -10.00 6.03
C ASN A 13 15.50 -9.60 7.52
N PRO A 14 16.56 -8.92 8.01
CA PRO A 14 16.65 -8.50 9.40
C PRO A 14 15.55 -7.51 9.82
N LEU A 15 15.02 -6.71 8.86
CA LEU A 15 13.99 -5.70 9.10
C LEU A 15 12.74 -6.24 9.82
N ILE A 16 12.47 -7.54 9.71
CA ILE A 16 11.17 -8.11 10.05
C ILE A 16 11.18 -8.83 11.39
N PHE A 17 12.30 -9.50 11.69
CA PHE A 17 12.34 -10.45 12.80
C PHE A 17 13.35 -10.12 13.89
N MET A 18 14.46 -9.46 13.51
CA MET A 18 15.54 -9.21 14.45
C MET A 18 16.27 -7.92 14.11
N ASP A 19 16.35 -7.02 15.07
CA ASP A 19 17.35 -5.97 15.05
C ASP A 19 18.67 -6.45 15.67
N LYS A 20 19.74 -5.71 15.43
CA LYS A 20 21.06 -5.96 15.99
C LYS A 20 21.06 -6.07 17.53
N LYS A 21 20.20 -5.30 18.20
CA LYS A 21 20.09 -5.31 19.65
C LYS A 21 19.47 -6.62 20.13
N TYR A 22 18.40 -7.06 19.49
CA TYR A 22 17.75 -8.35 19.82
C TYR A 22 18.68 -9.53 19.58
N LEU A 23 19.36 -9.57 18.45
CA LEU A 23 20.38 -10.57 18.14
C LEU A 23 21.43 -10.67 19.24
N LYS A 24 22.02 -9.54 19.65
CA LYS A 24 23.05 -9.49 20.71
C LYS A 24 22.53 -9.89 22.08
N THR A 25 21.29 -9.51 22.42
CA THR A 25 20.78 -9.72 23.77
C THR A 25 20.08 -11.05 23.97
N HIS A 26 19.53 -11.67 22.93
CA HIS A 26 18.69 -12.86 23.04
C HIS A 26 19.29 -14.10 22.36
N ILE A 27 20.09 -13.91 21.31
CA ILE A 27 20.55 -14.99 20.45
C ILE A 27 22.05 -15.28 20.65
N LEU A 28 22.89 -14.24 20.57
CA LEU A 28 24.31 -14.37 20.80
C LEU A 28 24.62 -14.44 22.31
N LYS A 29 24.20 -15.52 22.94
CA LYS A 29 24.42 -15.82 24.37
C LYS A 29 25.31 -17.05 24.53
N ASP A 30 25.79 -17.24 25.75
CA ASP A 30 26.59 -18.40 26.15
C ASP A 30 27.77 -18.62 25.19
N LYS A 31 27.84 -19.75 24.52
CA LYS A 31 28.90 -20.11 23.58
C LYS A 31 29.02 -19.17 22.37
N TYR A 32 27.97 -18.41 22.05
CA TYR A 32 27.95 -17.44 20.95
C TYR A 32 28.13 -15.98 21.41
N SER A 33 28.36 -15.74 22.69
CA SER A 33 28.42 -14.38 23.29
C SER A 33 29.51 -13.48 22.70
N ASN A 34 30.54 -14.07 22.11
CA ASN A 34 31.65 -13.38 21.43
C ASN A 34 31.36 -13.07 19.95
N GLY A 35 30.14 -13.38 19.44
CA GLY A 35 29.75 -13.10 18.08
C GLY A 35 29.63 -11.62 17.80
N GLU A 36 30.15 -11.20 16.65
CA GLU A 36 29.98 -9.84 16.12
C GLU A 36 28.83 -9.80 15.11
N VAL A 37 28.00 -8.74 15.18
CA VAL A 37 26.91 -8.51 14.23
C VAL A 37 27.17 -7.25 13.46
N ILE A 38 27.24 -7.37 12.13
CA ILE A 38 27.39 -6.27 11.20
C ILE A 38 26.11 -6.15 10.40
N GLU A 39 25.51 -4.96 10.40
CA GLU A 39 24.32 -4.67 9.60
C GLU A 39 24.76 -4.05 8.28
N ILE A 40 24.23 -4.59 7.18
CA ILE A 40 24.30 -3.97 5.87
C ILE A 40 23.02 -3.14 5.72
N ILE A 41 23.17 -1.84 5.77
CA ILE A 41 22.05 -0.90 5.73
C ILE A 41 21.96 -0.29 4.34
N HIS A 42 20.77 -0.35 3.76
CA HIS A 42 20.43 0.32 2.51
C HIS A 42 19.24 1.26 2.74
N ASN A 43 19.44 2.54 2.40
CA ASN A 43 18.40 3.57 2.59
C ASN A 43 17.78 3.53 4.00
N GLU A 44 18.62 3.56 5.02
CA GLU A 44 18.23 3.48 6.45
C GLU A 44 17.57 2.15 6.89
N VAL A 45 17.48 1.18 6.00
CA VAL A 45 16.86 -0.12 6.25
C VAL A 45 17.93 -1.20 6.31
N PRO A 46 18.03 -2.00 7.38
CA PRO A 46 18.89 -3.16 7.41
C PRO A 46 18.34 -4.22 6.45
N ILE A 47 19.09 -4.49 5.38
CA ILE A 47 18.70 -5.46 4.34
C ILE A 47 19.35 -6.81 4.56
N LYS A 48 20.47 -6.85 5.25
CA LYS A 48 21.21 -8.06 5.56
C LYS A 48 21.98 -7.89 6.87
N MET A 49 22.18 -8.96 7.61
CA MET A 49 23.09 -9.00 8.75
C MET A 49 24.15 -10.07 8.52
N ILE A 50 25.39 -9.72 8.85
CA ILE A 50 26.50 -10.67 8.89
C ILE A 50 26.79 -10.97 10.34
N ILE A 51 26.85 -12.23 10.69
CA ILE A 51 27.20 -12.71 12.03
C ILE A 51 28.57 -13.39 11.93
N LYS A 52 29.55 -12.88 12.65
CA LYS A 52 30.89 -13.44 12.77
C LYS A 52 31.01 -14.18 14.08
N LEU A 53 31.29 -15.48 14.04
CA LEU A 53 31.66 -16.25 15.22
C LEU A 53 33.19 -16.44 15.23
N LYS A 54 33.78 -16.54 16.42
CA LYS A 54 35.24 -16.68 16.57
C LYS A 54 35.75 -18.06 16.17
N GLU A 55 34.90 -19.07 16.20
CA GLU A 55 35.25 -20.45 15.93
C GLU A 55 34.40 -20.98 14.78
N GLU A 56 35.06 -21.51 13.74
CA GLU A 56 34.38 -22.06 12.57
C GLU A 56 33.48 -23.25 12.92
N SER A 57 33.89 -24.06 13.88
CA SER A 57 33.13 -25.21 14.38
C SER A 57 31.73 -24.81 14.92
N LEU A 58 31.57 -23.62 15.39
CA LEU A 58 30.29 -23.11 15.91
C LEU A 58 29.33 -22.61 14.82
N ILE A 59 29.80 -22.40 13.59
CA ILE A 59 28.99 -21.81 12.52
C ILE A 59 27.87 -22.73 12.08
N ASP A 60 28.24 -23.97 11.74
CA ASP A 60 27.26 -24.97 11.25
C ASP A 60 26.28 -25.38 12.36
N GLU A 61 26.77 -25.43 13.61
CA GLU A 61 25.94 -25.68 14.78
C GLU A 61 24.93 -24.53 15.01
N PHE A 62 25.39 -23.31 14.94
CA PHE A 62 24.54 -22.11 15.06
C PHE A 62 23.47 -22.08 13.96
N ILE A 63 23.85 -22.31 12.70
CA ILE A 63 22.92 -22.35 11.58
C ILE A 63 21.87 -23.45 11.76
N SER A 64 22.29 -24.63 12.14
CA SER A 64 21.40 -25.80 12.37
C SER A 64 20.44 -25.51 13.53
N GLU A 65 20.96 -24.97 14.63
CA GLU A 65 20.17 -24.66 15.82
C GLU A 65 19.09 -23.60 15.52
N TYR A 66 19.40 -22.55 14.75
CA TYR A 66 18.52 -21.45 14.53
C TYR A 66 17.66 -21.53 13.28
N ASN A 67 18.04 -22.23 12.24
CA ASN A 67 17.16 -22.50 11.09
C ASN A 67 15.98 -23.41 11.45
N ASN A 68 16.15 -24.23 12.48
CA ASN A 68 15.11 -25.18 12.94
C ASN A 68 14.28 -24.66 14.12
N LYS A 69 14.66 -23.55 14.75
CA LYS A 69 13.90 -22.92 15.84
C LYS A 69 12.89 -21.91 15.29
N SER A 70 11.65 -21.98 15.78
CA SER A 70 10.73 -20.85 15.62
C SER A 70 11.16 -19.74 16.59
N PHE A 71 11.40 -18.53 16.07
CA PHE A 71 11.81 -17.37 16.88
C PHE A 71 10.70 -16.83 17.79
N ASN A 72 9.52 -17.26 17.54
CA ASN A 72 8.39 -17.06 18.41
C ASN A 72 7.72 -18.43 18.50
N ASP A 73 7.63 -19.03 19.65
CA ASP A 73 7.04 -20.37 19.85
C ASP A 73 5.61 -20.50 19.30
N LYS A 74 5.02 -19.39 18.88
CA LYS A 74 3.67 -19.30 18.28
C LYS A 74 3.67 -19.11 16.76
N LEU A 75 4.79 -18.74 16.12
CA LEU A 75 4.83 -18.34 14.72
C LEU A 75 5.98 -19.09 14.00
N ASN A 76 5.66 -20.12 13.26
CA ASN A 76 6.63 -20.94 12.48
C ASN A 76 7.21 -20.17 11.29
N TYR A 77 8.18 -19.28 11.50
CA TYR A 77 8.90 -18.60 10.44
C TYR A 77 10.09 -19.40 9.91
N ASN A 78 10.30 -19.31 8.60
CA ASN A 78 11.53 -19.76 7.98
C ASN A 78 12.62 -18.71 8.19
N LEU A 79 13.57 -19.00 9.08
CA LEU A 79 14.77 -18.19 9.18
C LEU A 79 15.76 -18.68 8.12
N SER A 80 16.28 -17.76 7.33
CA SER A 80 17.32 -18.09 6.35
C SER A 80 18.69 -17.62 6.86
N LEU A 81 19.26 -18.39 7.78
CA LEU A 81 20.66 -18.26 8.12
C LEU A 81 21.46 -19.15 7.17
N THR A 82 22.39 -18.57 6.44
CA THR A 82 23.23 -19.27 5.49
C THR A 82 24.70 -19.01 5.78
N LYS A 83 25.56 -20.03 5.51
CA LYS A 83 26.99 -19.87 5.52
C LYS A 83 27.43 -19.20 4.22
N SER A 84 28.31 -18.22 4.30
CA SER A 84 28.89 -17.55 3.14
C SER A 84 30.40 -17.59 3.23
N ASP A 85 31.03 -18.06 2.16
CA ASP A 85 32.49 -18.04 2.01
C ASP A 85 33.01 -16.70 1.44
N LYS A 86 32.09 -15.78 1.07
CA LYS A 86 32.45 -14.43 0.61
C LYS A 86 33.00 -13.62 1.76
N SER A 87 33.97 -12.76 1.48
CA SER A 87 34.45 -11.78 2.45
C SER A 87 33.37 -10.74 2.80
N GLU A 88 33.49 -10.09 3.96
CA GLU A 88 32.63 -9.00 4.35
C GLU A 88 32.60 -7.87 3.30
N GLU A 89 33.76 -7.57 2.69
CA GLU A 89 33.91 -6.55 1.66
C GLU A 89 33.15 -6.95 0.38
N GLU A 90 33.21 -8.22 -0.03
CA GLU A 90 32.44 -8.72 -1.17
C GLU A 90 30.95 -8.64 -0.92
N ILE A 91 30.49 -9.04 0.28
CA ILE A 91 29.08 -8.95 0.64
C ILE A 91 28.63 -7.49 0.68
N LYS A 92 29.43 -6.58 1.25
CA LYS A 92 29.14 -5.13 1.25
C LYS A 92 29.09 -4.57 -0.16
N LYS A 93 30.04 -4.93 -1.02
CA LYS A 93 30.14 -4.46 -2.40
C LYS A 93 28.94 -4.89 -3.27
N GLU A 94 28.34 -6.02 -3.01
CA GLU A 94 27.10 -6.43 -3.66
C GLU A 94 25.97 -5.39 -3.45
N TYR A 95 26.01 -4.67 -2.35
CA TYR A 95 25.03 -3.68 -1.95
C TYR A 95 25.48 -2.22 -2.13
N GLU A 96 26.78 -1.97 -2.39
CA GLU A 96 27.29 -0.63 -2.69
C GLU A 96 26.63 -0.04 -3.93
N ASN A 97 26.30 -0.86 -4.92
CA ASN A 97 25.57 -0.43 -6.12
C ASN A 97 24.11 -0.07 -5.82
N TYR A 98 23.55 -0.54 -4.70
CA TYR A 98 22.21 -0.17 -4.24
C TYR A 98 22.21 1.12 -3.39
N THR A 99 23.35 1.61 -2.96
CA THR A 99 23.48 2.63 -1.90
C THR A 99 23.24 4.06 -2.36
N LYS A 100 23.06 4.33 -3.65
CA LYS A 100 22.97 5.70 -4.21
C LYS A 100 21.57 6.14 -4.60
N LEU A 101 20.52 5.53 -4.04
CA LEU A 101 19.16 5.99 -4.33
C LEU A 101 18.90 7.29 -3.56
N GLU A 102 18.53 8.34 -4.28
CA GLU A 102 18.09 9.58 -3.65
C GLU A 102 16.71 9.38 -3.01
N GLU A 103 16.56 9.88 -1.79
CA GLU A 103 15.24 9.97 -1.18
C GLU A 103 14.33 10.79 -2.10
N TYR A 104 13.10 10.29 -2.32
CA TYR A 104 12.13 10.96 -3.17
C TYR A 104 11.76 12.31 -2.55
N LYS A 105 12.21 13.41 -3.16
CA LYS A 105 12.15 14.78 -2.60
C LYS A 105 10.73 15.32 -2.38
N PHE A 106 9.73 14.72 -3.00
CA PHE A 106 8.33 15.14 -2.92
C PHE A 106 7.50 14.25 -2.00
N GLN A 107 8.11 13.71 -0.95
CA GLN A 107 7.36 12.97 0.05
C GLN A 107 6.41 13.93 0.76
N ILE A 108 5.11 13.70 0.57
CA ILE A 108 4.10 14.26 1.45
C ILE A 108 4.16 13.44 2.73
N ASP A 109 4.17 14.10 3.86
CA ASP A 109 4.12 13.43 5.16
C ASP A 109 2.70 12.89 5.41
N TYR A 110 2.39 11.79 4.70
CA TYR A 110 1.06 11.16 4.76
C TYR A 110 0.71 10.64 6.15
N GLU A 111 1.70 10.37 6.99
CA GLU A 111 1.46 9.89 8.35
C GLU A 111 0.81 10.95 9.22
N ASN A 112 1.22 12.21 9.04
CA ASN A 112 0.69 13.32 9.79
C ASN A 112 -0.42 14.05 9.01
N GLU A 113 -0.46 13.94 7.68
CA GLU A 113 -1.45 14.65 6.86
C GLU A 113 -2.88 14.31 7.29
N TRP A 114 -3.22 13.03 7.42
CA TRP A 114 -4.57 12.66 7.84
C TRP A 114 -4.83 13.04 9.31
N LYS A 115 -3.86 12.84 10.22
CA LYS A 115 -3.98 13.21 11.64
C LYS A 115 -4.22 14.71 11.84
N ASN A 116 -3.58 15.55 11.02
CA ASN A 116 -3.71 17.00 11.10
C ASN A 116 -4.99 17.53 10.43
N ASN A 117 -5.52 16.80 9.47
CA ASN A 117 -6.62 17.27 8.63
C ASN A 117 -7.97 16.65 8.96
N TYR A 118 -8.00 15.60 9.80
CA TYR A 118 -9.23 14.86 10.11
C TYR A 118 -9.41 14.62 11.61
N ALA A 119 -10.67 14.60 12.03
CA ALA A 119 -11.07 14.17 13.37
C ALA A 119 -11.94 12.93 13.32
N ILE A 120 -11.74 12.03 14.28
CA ILE A 120 -12.57 10.85 14.49
C ILE A 120 -13.66 11.22 15.50
N ILE A 121 -14.91 11.27 15.06
CA ILE A 121 -16.05 11.61 15.89
C ILE A 121 -17.04 10.44 15.85
N PRO A 122 -17.32 9.78 16.98
CA PRO A 122 -18.13 8.56 17.04
C PRO A 122 -19.54 8.68 16.42
N GLU A 123 -20.11 9.88 16.44
CA GLU A 123 -21.46 10.15 15.93
C GLU A 123 -21.51 10.40 14.41
N LYS A 124 -20.35 10.47 13.75
CA LYS A 124 -20.27 10.75 12.30
C LYS A 124 -20.10 9.45 11.52
N SER A 125 -20.58 9.43 10.29
CA SER A 125 -20.45 8.28 9.38
C SER A 125 -19.12 8.29 8.59
N GLY A 126 -18.06 8.88 9.12
CA GLY A 126 -16.73 8.97 8.50
C GLY A 126 -15.83 9.92 9.27
N LEU A 127 -14.55 9.99 8.87
CA LEU A 127 -13.60 10.96 9.40
C LEU A 127 -14.02 12.36 9.00
N LEU A 128 -14.16 13.24 9.98
CA LEU A 128 -14.53 14.66 9.75
C LEU A 128 -13.30 15.44 9.28
N TYR A 129 -13.39 16.05 8.10
CA TYR A 129 -12.35 16.94 7.60
C TYR A 129 -12.38 18.28 8.32
N ILE A 130 -11.29 18.65 9.00
CA ILE A 130 -11.20 19.82 9.87
C ILE A 130 -10.32 20.95 9.29
N ASN A 131 -9.55 20.70 8.22
CA ASN A 131 -8.67 21.70 7.63
C ASN A 131 -9.48 22.79 6.88
N GLU A 132 -9.46 24.01 7.38
CA GLU A 132 -10.23 25.13 6.82
C GLU A 132 -9.74 25.59 5.44
N GLU A 133 -8.43 25.58 5.19
CA GLU A 133 -7.88 25.92 3.88
C GLU A 133 -8.35 24.94 2.81
N GLY A 134 -8.27 23.64 3.09
CA GLY A 134 -8.78 22.60 2.20
C GLY A 134 -10.29 22.66 2.00
N LYS A 135 -11.09 23.04 3.02
CA LYS A 135 -12.53 23.31 2.86
C LYS A 135 -12.76 24.45 1.88
N ASN A 136 -12.00 25.54 2.00
CA ASN A 136 -12.12 26.70 1.12
C ASN A 136 -11.78 26.34 -0.34
N ILE A 137 -10.73 25.56 -0.58
CA ILE A 137 -10.42 25.03 -1.91
C ILE A 137 -11.60 24.22 -2.43
N GLY A 138 -12.16 23.35 -1.62
CA GLY A 138 -13.32 22.57 -1.97
C GLY A 138 -14.56 23.39 -2.32
N TYR A 139 -14.87 24.43 -1.56
CA TYR A 139 -15.98 25.35 -1.88
C TYR A 139 -15.75 26.11 -3.20
N ARG A 140 -14.53 26.57 -3.45
CA ARG A 140 -14.15 27.18 -4.74
C ARG A 140 -14.35 26.18 -5.89
N ALA A 141 -13.97 24.93 -5.70
CA ALA A 141 -14.14 23.86 -6.69
C ALA A 141 -15.61 23.61 -7.02
N VAL A 142 -16.45 23.47 -6.00
CA VAL A 142 -17.90 23.29 -6.17
C VAL A 142 -18.54 24.47 -6.87
N LYS A 143 -18.22 25.70 -6.44
CA LYS A 143 -18.71 26.92 -7.08
C LYS A 143 -18.33 26.98 -8.56
N TYR A 144 -17.09 26.63 -8.90
CA TYR A 144 -16.63 26.55 -10.29
C TYR A 144 -17.44 25.52 -11.10
N LEU A 145 -17.64 24.32 -10.55
CA LEU A 145 -18.39 23.25 -11.22
C LEU A 145 -19.85 23.65 -11.47
N ILE A 146 -20.54 24.21 -10.48
CA ILE A 146 -21.93 24.68 -10.60
C ILE A 146 -22.05 25.80 -11.65
N ALA A 147 -21.09 26.72 -11.66
CA ALA A 147 -21.11 27.84 -12.62
C ALA A 147 -20.86 27.38 -14.07
N LYS A 148 -20.11 26.31 -14.26
CA LYS A 148 -19.66 25.88 -15.60
C LYS A 148 -20.49 24.73 -16.18
N PHE A 149 -21.18 23.93 -15.36
CA PHE A 149 -21.85 22.71 -15.78
C PHE A 149 -23.29 22.63 -15.30
N THR A 150 -24.15 22.04 -16.13
CA THR A 150 -25.53 21.76 -15.72
C THR A 150 -25.57 20.58 -14.73
N LYS A 151 -26.66 20.51 -13.94
CA LYS A 151 -26.88 19.43 -12.97
C LYS A 151 -26.75 18.03 -13.61
N ASN A 152 -27.33 17.84 -14.79
CA ASN A 152 -27.29 16.55 -15.50
C ASN A 152 -25.87 16.13 -15.90
N ILE A 153 -24.97 17.06 -16.19
CA ILE A 153 -23.56 16.78 -16.48
C ILE A 153 -22.83 16.45 -15.19
N LEU A 154 -23.09 17.16 -14.09
CA LEU A 154 -22.46 16.94 -12.79
C LEU A 154 -22.81 15.55 -12.20
N GLU A 155 -24.02 15.05 -12.44
CA GLU A 155 -24.48 13.77 -11.96
C GLU A 155 -24.17 12.60 -12.90
N SER A 156 -23.57 12.87 -14.06
CA SER A 156 -23.22 11.85 -15.05
C SER A 156 -21.75 11.42 -14.95
N LYS A 157 -21.44 10.21 -15.46
CA LYS A 157 -20.04 9.76 -15.62
C LYS A 157 -19.26 10.69 -16.58
N ALA A 158 -19.90 11.53 -17.37
CA ALA A 158 -19.26 12.50 -18.25
C ALA A 158 -18.44 13.54 -17.49
N VAL A 159 -18.77 13.83 -16.23
CA VAL A 159 -18.01 14.77 -15.38
C VAL A 159 -16.56 14.29 -15.16
N LEU A 160 -16.30 12.99 -15.22
CA LEU A 160 -14.96 12.43 -15.07
C LEU A 160 -14.05 12.77 -16.26
N ASN A 161 -14.63 13.13 -17.40
CA ASN A 161 -13.92 13.51 -18.62
C ASN A 161 -13.68 15.02 -18.77
N ILE A 162 -14.11 15.81 -17.80
CA ILE A 162 -13.97 17.27 -17.83
C ILE A 162 -12.58 17.66 -17.35
N SER A 163 -11.93 18.56 -18.09
CA SER A 163 -10.71 19.21 -17.63
C SER A 163 -11.03 20.14 -16.46
N LEU A 164 -10.50 19.81 -15.30
CA LEU A 164 -10.64 20.61 -14.08
C LEU A 164 -9.47 21.58 -13.93
N PRO A 165 -9.67 22.77 -13.34
CA PRO A 165 -8.58 23.71 -13.09
C PRO A 165 -7.60 23.18 -12.05
N VAL A 166 -6.33 23.55 -12.23
CA VAL A 166 -5.20 23.00 -11.46
C VAL A 166 -5.31 23.22 -9.97
N PHE A 167 -5.94 24.30 -9.50
CA PHE A 167 -6.13 24.56 -8.08
C PHE A 167 -6.98 23.52 -7.34
N MET A 168 -7.68 22.65 -8.08
CA MET A 168 -8.46 21.54 -7.54
C MET A 168 -7.63 20.27 -7.32
N PHE A 169 -6.37 20.29 -7.69
CA PHE A 169 -5.50 19.10 -7.63
C PHE A 169 -4.52 19.19 -6.48
N ASP A 170 -4.23 18.01 -5.94
CA ASP A 170 -3.16 17.79 -4.98
C ASP A 170 -1.79 17.82 -5.68
N LYS A 171 -0.73 18.06 -4.91
CA LYS A 171 0.67 18.06 -5.37
C LYS A 171 1.22 16.65 -5.59
N ARG A 172 0.39 15.74 -6.10
CA ARG A 172 0.73 14.34 -6.39
C ARG A 172 -0.08 13.78 -7.55
N THR A 173 0.43 12.72 -8.16
CA THR A 173 -0.32 11.89 -9.10
C THR A 173 -0.99 10.72 -8.38
N LEU A 174 -1.94 10.06 -9.04
CA LEU A 174 -2.60 8.86 -8.54
C LEU A 174 -1.59 7.71 -8.29
N GLN A 175 -0.56 7.61 -9.15
CA GLN A 175 0.52 6.62 -9.01
C GLN A 175 1.39 6.87 -7.77
N MET A 176 1.74 8.13 -7.51
CA MET A 176 2.45 8.53 -6.29
C MET A 176 1.63 8.22 -5.03
N GLY A 177 0.32 8.46 -5.07
CA GLY A 177 -0.60 8.08 -3.99
C GLY A 177 -0.54 6.59 -3.71
N PHE A 178 -0.69 5.75 -4.75
CA PHE A 178 -0.60 4.30 -4.61
C PHE A 178 0.77 3.84 -4.07
N ALA A 179 1.87 4.43 -4.54
CA ALA A 179 3.21 4.10 -4.04
C ALA A 179 3.35 4.40 -2.54
N ASN A 180 2.79 5.52 -2.07
CA ASN A 180 2.79 5.85 -0.63
C ASN A 180 1.99 4.85 0.21
N GLU A 181 0.92 4.29 -0.31
CA GLU A 181 0.16 3.24 0.35
C GLU A 181 0.99 1.98 0.60
N GLN A 182 2.08 1.77 -0.16
CA GLN A 182 2.93 0.59 -0.05
C GLN A 182 4.02 0.67 1.04
N LYS A 183 4.07 1.74 1.82
CA LYS A 183 5.13 1.98 2.82
C LYS A 183 5.27 0.89 3.89
N LEU A 184 4.23 0.11 4.14
CA LEU A 184 4.26 -1.03 5.08
C LEU A 184 4.27 -2.40 4.38
N ALA A 185 4.14 -2.44 3.05
CA ALA A 185 4.17 -3.67 2.28
C ALA A 185 5.45 -4.51 2.51
N PRO A 186 6.66 -3.91 2.52
CA PRO A 186 7.88 -4.67 2.77
C PRO A 186 7.84 -5.46 4.08
N ILE A 187 7.26 -4.89 5.12
CA ILE A 187 7.20 -5.51 6.45
C ILE A 187 6.23 -6.68 6.44
N PHE A 188 4.98 -6.44 6.06
CA PHE A 188 3.91 -7.44 6.20
C PHE A 188 3.96 -8.53 5.15
N LEU A 189 4.30 -8.19 3.89
CA LEU A 189 4.38 -9.17 2.83
C LEU A 189 5.59 -10.09 2.99
N THR A 190 6.71 -9.59 3.52
CA THR A 190 7.84 -10.46 3.82
C THR A 190 7.52 -11.40 5.00
N LYS A 191 6.82 -10.92 6.05
CA LYS A 191 6.33 -11.80 7.12
C LYS A 191 5.44 -12.91 6.57
N ALA A 192 4.50 -12.56 5.68
CA ALA A 192 3.65 -13.55 5.03
C ALA A 192 4.46 -14.56 4.19
N ALA A 193 5.44 -14.09 3.42
CA ALA A 193 6.25 -14.94 2.56
C ALA A 193 7.09 -15.95 3.35
N LEU A 194 7.65 -15.54 4.48
CA LEU A 194 8.50 -16.37 5.32
C LEU A 194 7.71 -17.28 6.28
N CYS A 195 6.44 -17.04 6.50
CA CYS A 195 5.58 -17.87 7.33
C CYS A 195 5.16 -19.15 6.61
N LYS A 196 5.03 -20.28 7.33
CA LYS A 196 4.57 -21.57 6.79
C LYS A 196 3.06 -21.80 6.98
N ASP A 197 2.51 -21.29 8.09
CA ASP A 197 1.10 -21.49 8.41
C ASP A 197 0.20 -20.63 7.52
N LYS A 198 -0.80 -21.26 6.89
CA LYS A 198 -1.69 -20.61 5.93
C LYS A 198 -2.60 -19.54 6.56
N PHE A 199 -3.01 -19.73 7.82
CA PHE A 199 -3.84 -18.75 8.52
C PHE A 199 -2.99 -17.56 8.96
N GLU A 200 -1.77 -17.83 9.43
CA GLU A 200 -0.84 -16.77 9.79
C GLU A 200 -0.44 -15.93 8.57
N ARG A 201 -0.20 -16.56 7.42
CA ARG A 201 0.00 -15.85 6.15
C ARG A 201 -1.19 -14.96 5.81
N LEU A 202 -2.42 -15.50 5.94
CA LEU A 202 -3.62 -14.74 5.66
C LEU A 202 -3.80 -13.56 6.63
N ARG A 203 -3.41 -13.70 7.92
CA ARG A 203 -3.37 -12.59 8.88
C ARG A 203 -2.43 -11.49 8.41
N TRP A 204 -1.20 -11.82 7.97
CA TRP A 204 -0.23 -10.83 7.50
C TRP A 204 -0.66 -10.13 6.21
N ILE A 205 -1.21 -10.85 5.23
CA ILE A 205 -1.74 -10.23 4.00
C ILE A 205 -2.95 -9.34 4.31
N THR A 206 -3.80 -9.76 5.25
CA THR A 206 -4.94 -8.94 5.71
C THR A 206 -4.45 -7.70 6.46
N THR A 207 -3.44 -7.84 7.29
CA THR A 207 -2.79 -6.72 7.99
C THR A 207 -2.21 -5.72 6.98
N TYR A 208 -1.53 -6.19 5.93
CA TYR A 208 -1.09 -5.34 4.83
C TYR A 208 -2.25 -4.55 4.22
N LEU A 209 -3.35 -5.21 3.84
CA LEU A 209 -4.52 -4.53 3.28
C LEU A 209 -5.05 -3.42 4.20
N MET A 210 -5.19 -3.72 5.50
CA MET A 210 -5.83 -2.78 6.44
C MET A 210 -4.89 -1.65 6.85
N SER A 211 -3.60 -1.92 6.98
CA SER A 211 -2.60 -0.95 7.47
C SER A 211 -2.31 0.18 6.50
N PHE A 212 -2.56 0.02 5.20
CA PHE A 212 -2.30 1.07 4.23
C PHE A 212 -3.49 2.01 3.98
N LEU A 213 -4.69 1.67 4.45
CA LEU A 213 -5.91 2.43 4.12
C LEU A 213 -5.82 3.91 4.52
N HIS A 214 -5.23 4.21 5.69
CA HIS A 214 -5.10 5.58 6.17
C HIS A 214 -4.22 6.46 5.26
N PHE A 215 -3.31 5.90 4.46
CA PHE A 215 -2.52 6.66 3.47
C PHE A 215 -3.35 7.10 2.24
N SER A 216 -4.52 6.50 2.04
CA SER A 216 -5.44 6.88 0.94
C SER A 216 -6.35 8.05 1.29
N VAL A 217 -6.32 8.53 2.55
CA VAL A 217 -7.25 9.57 3.03
C VAL A 217 -6.90 10.91 2.41
N THR A 218 -7.77 11.43 1.55
CA THR A 218 -7.61 12.76 0.92
C THR A 218 -8.96 13.37 0.56
N GLN A 219 -9.03 14.70 0.59
CA GLN A 219 -10.19 15.48 0.09
C GLN A 219 -9.89 16.20 -1.21
N ILE A 220 -8.63 16.20 -1.62
CA ILE A 220 -8.16 16.90 -2.82
C ILE A 220 -7.81 15.85 -3.87
N LYS A 221 -8.26 16.10 -5.10
CA LYS A 221 -8.07 15.15 -6.20
C LYS A 221 -6.59 15.07 -6.60
N PRO A 222 -5.97 13.88 -6.67
CA PRO A 222 -4.65 13.75 -7.27
C PRO A 222 -4.71 13.99 -8.79
N PHE A 223 -3.59 14.36 -9.41
CA PHE A 223 -3.51 14.41 -10.86
C PHE A 223 -3.78 13.03 -11.46
N ASN A 224 -4.62 13.00 -12.48
CA ASN A 224 -4.72 11.81 -13.32
C ASN A 224 -3.40 11.65 -14.07
N PRO A 225 -2.76 10.46 -14.04
CA PRO A 225 -1.62 10.22 -14.91
C PRO A 225 -2.03 10.29 -16.39
N ILE A 226 -1.11 10.59 -17.26
CA ILE A 226 -1.32 10.49 -18.72
C ILE A 226 -1.01 9.07 -19.21
N ILE A 227 -1.51 8.68 -20.39
CA ILE A 227 -1.24 7.36 -20.95
C ILE A 227 0.27 7.18 -21.19
N GLY A 228 0.83 6.09 -20.65
CA GLY A 228 2.26 5.79 -20.71
C GLY A 228 3.08 6.47 -19.63
N GLU A 229 2.47 7.28 -18.76
CA GLU A 229 3.15 7.81 -17.58
C GLU A 229 3.47 6.68 -16.61
N THR A 230 4.70 6.68 -16.13
CA THR A 230 5.22 5.70 -15.18
C THR A 230 5.48 6.36 -13.82
N PHE A 231 5.60 5.56 -12.80
CA PHE A 231 6.19 5.94 -11.51
C PHE A 231 7.04 4.79 -10.99
N GLN A 232 8.29 5.08 -10.63
CA GLN A 232 9.28 4.09 -10.27
C GLN A 232 9.93 4.47 -8.95
N CYS A 233 9.85 3.58 -7.97
CA CYS A 233 10.49 3.82 -6.67
C CYS A 233 10.92 2.53 -6.01
N ARG A 234 11.78 2.66 -5.00
CA ARG A 234 12.10 1.62 -4.05
C ARG A 234 11.51 1.96 -2.69
N ILE A 235 10.92 0.97 -2.05
CA ILE A 235 10.36 1.06 -0.70
C ILE A 235 10.90 -0.11 0.09
N GLY A 236 11.81 0.18 1.05
CA GLY A 236 12.51 -0.89 1.76
C GLY A 236 13.19 -1.85 0.79
N ASN A 237 12.78 -3.11 0.79
CA ASN A 237 13.27 -4.18 -0.09
C ASN A 237 12.38 -4.44 -1.32
N ILE A 238 11.48 -3.54 -1.68
CA ILE A 238 10.59 -3.68 -2.85
C ILE A 238 10.96 -2.66 -3.93
N ASP A 239 11.23 -3.11 -5.15
CA ASP A 239 11.21 -2.29 -6.35
C ASP A 239 9.78 -2.23 -6.89
N LEU A 240 9.23 -1.03 -6.99
CA LEU A 240 7.85 -0.79 -7.42
C LEU A 240 7.81 0.01 -8.71
N TYR A 241 7.05 -0.50 -9.68
CA TYR A 241 6.81 0.09 -11.00
C TYR A 241 5.31 0.20 -11.23
N ILE A 242 4.87 1.37 -11.64
CA ILE A 242 3.46 1.67 -11.92
C ILE A 242 3.37 2.36 -13.26
N GLU A 243 2.44 1.96 -14.13
CA GLU A 243 2.19 2.58 -15.42
C GLU A 243 0.70 2.79 -15.65
N GLN A 244 0.32 3.96 -16.17
CA GLN A 244 -1.03 4.15 -16.69
C GLN A 244 -1.12 3.68 -18.14
N THR A 245 -1.92 2.63 -18.37
CA THR A 245 -2.09 2.03 -19.69
C THR A 245 -3.39 2.39 -20.37
N VAL A 246 -4.44 2.70 -19.61
CA VAL A 246 -5.76 3.12 -20.11
C VAL A 246 -6.21 4.38 -19.36
N ASN A 247 -6.78 5.33 -20.11
CA ASN A 247 -7.24 6.60 -19.54
C ASN A 247 -8.72 6.60 -19.12
N HIS A 248 -9.57 5.84 -19.81
CA HIS A 248 -11.00 5.76 -19.52
C HIS A 248 -11.49 4.30 -19.64
N PRO A 249 -11.75 3.65 -18.50
CA PRO A 249 -11.48 4.07 -17.12
C PRO A 249 -9.97 4.15 -16.84
N ILE A 250 -9.58 4.99 -15.88
CA ILE A 250 -8.17 5.08 -15.46
C ILE A 250 -7.72 3.72 -14.97
N THR A 251 -6.70 3.15 -15.65
CA THR A 251 -6.16 1.83 -15.32
C THR A 251 -4.66 1.93 -15.07
N LEU A 252 -4.26 1.61 -13.84
CA LEU A 252 -2.87 1.50 -13.44
C LEU A 252 -2.44 0.04 -13.48
N ASN A 253 -1.38 -0.27 -14.21
CA ASN A 253 -0.67 -1.54 -14.09
C ASN A 253 0.45 -1.40 -13.06
N ILE A 254 0.59 -2.42 -12.23
CA ILE A 254 1.47 -2.44 -11.08
C ILE A 254 2.35 -3.66 -11.16
N TYR A 255 3.62 -3.47 -10.90
CA TYR A 255 4.57 -4.55 -10.68
C TYR A 255 5.50 -4.15 -9.54
N GLY A 256 5.52 -4.95 -8.48
CA GLY A 256 6.43 -4.84 -7.37
C GLY A 256 7.20 -6.14 -7.18
N LYS A 257 8.51 -6.05 -6.98
CA LYS A 257 9.35 -7.21 -6.76
C LYS A 257 10.19 -7.00 -5.50
N GLU A 258 10.09 -7.95 -4.58
CA GLU A 258 10.99 -8.02 -3.44
C GLU A 258 12.39 -8.46 -3.90
N LEU A 259 13.44 -7.84 -3.35
CA LEU A 259 14.83 -7.97 -3.83
C LEU A 259 15.37 -9.39 -3.78
N ASN A 260 15.01 -10.16 -2.75
CA ASN A 260 15.42 -11.57 -2.59
C ASN A 260 14.46 -12.54 -3.30
N GLY A 261 13.42 -12.04 -3.94
CA GLY A 261 12.45 -12.83 -4.68
C GLY A 261 11.45 -13.59 -3.82
N GLU A 262 11.28 -13.21 -2.54
CA GLU A 262 10.35 -13.88 -1.63
C GLU A 262 8.88 -13.67 -2.05
N PHE A 263 8.57 -12.55 -2.71
CA PHE A 263 7.26 -12.31 -3.31
C PHE A 263 7.32 -11.31 -4.46
N ILE A 264 6.25 -11.30 -5.24
CA ILE A 264 5.93 -10.27 -6.22
C ILE A 264 4.49 -9.77 -6.02
N MET A 265 4.30 -8.49 -6.28
CA MET A 265 2.98 -7.85 -6.37
C MET A 265 2.74 -7.47 -7.83
N TYR A 266 1.60 -7.80 -8.40
CA TYR A 266 1.35 -7.48 -9.79
C TYR A 266 -0.13 -7.41 -10.13
N GLY A 267 -0.45 -6.74 -11.23
CA GLY A 267 -1.80 -6.68 -11.74
C GLY A 267 -2.20 -5.29 -12.19
N HIS A 268 -3.51 -5.04 -12.17
CA HIS A 268 -4.05 -3.75 -12.55
C HIS A 268 -5.17 -3.31 -11.62
N LEU A 269 -5.26 -2.00 -11.45
CA LEU A 269 -6.33 -1.33 -10.71
C LEU A 269 -7.06 -0.38 -11.65
N ILE A 270 -8.37 -0.54 -11.71
CA ILE A 270 -9.29 0.30 -12.49
C ILE A 270 -9.97 1.24 -11.50
N THR A 271 -9.75 2.54 -11.65
CA THR A 271 -10.45 3.54 -10.83
C THR A 271 -11.83 3.80 -11.42
N ASP A 272 -12.87 3.43 -10.68
CA ASP A 272 -14.25 3.80 -10.97
C ASP A 272 -14.73 4.86 -9.96
N ALA A 273 -15.44 5.86 -10.45
CA ALA A 273 -15.95 6.94 -9.60
C ALA A 273 -17.31 7.41 -10.07
N THR A 274 -18.19 7.67 -9.11
CA THR A 274 -19.52 8.25 -9.33
C THR A 274 -19.68 9.49 -8.46
N ILE A 275 -19.99 10.61 -9.09
CA ILE A 275 -20.18 11.90 -8.42
C ILE A 275 -21.68 12.16 -8.29
N HIS A 276 -22.11 12.48 -7.07
CA HIS A 276 -23.43 13.01 -6.74
C HIS A 276 -23.32 14.45 -6.26
N VAL A 277 -24.43 15.17 -6.16
CA VAL A 277 -24.43 16.59 -5.74
C VAL A 277 -23.71 16.79 -4.40
N THR A 278 -23.89 15.91 -3.45
CA THR A 278 -23.33 16.02 -2.10
C THR A 278 -22.24 15.04 -1.77
N SER A 279 -21.92 14.09 -2.68
CA SER A 279 -20.99 13.01 -2.39
C SER A 279 -20.26 12.50 -3.62
N LEU A 280 -19.11 11.89 -3.38
CA LEU A 280 -18.32 11.10 -4.34
C LEU A 280 -18.22 9.68 -3.80
N TYR A 281 -18.49 8.71 -4.65
CA TYR A 281 -18.16 7.31 -4.44
C TYR A 281 -17.02 6.93 -5.39
N THR A 282 -16.01 6.23 -4.90
CA THR A 282 -14.92 5.73 -5.73
C THR A 282 -14.48 4.35 -5.28
N SER A 283 -14.10 3.50 -6.24
CA SER A 283 -13.59 2.16 -6.01
C SER A 283 -12.38 1.87 -6.88
N ARG A 284 -11.54 0.96 -6.42
CA ARG A 284 -10.39 0.42 -7.15
C ARG A 284 -10.69 -1.04 -7.49
N LEU A 285 -11.22 -1.22 -8.68
CA LEU A 285 -11.57 -2.53 -9.23
C LEU A 285 -10.37 -3.16 -9.94
N GLY A 286 -10.46 -4.44 -10.26
CA GLY A 286 -9.46 -5.11 -11.08
C GLY A 286 -8.84 -6.34 -10.44
N LYS A 287 -7.67 -6.71 -10.96
CA LYS A 287 -6.96 -7.93 -10.58
C LYS A 287 -5.59 -7.56 -10.02
N TYR A 288 -5.52 -7.41 -8.70
CA TYR A 288 -4.28 -7.13 -7.98
C TYR A 288 -3.89 -8.34 -7.14
N PHE A 289 -2.71 -8.89 -7.42
CA PHE A 289 -2.22 -10.14 -6.86
C PHE A 289 -0.92 -9.96 -6.09
N ILE A 290 -0.78 -10.81 -5.06
CA ILE A 290 0.47 -11.04 -4.35
C ILE A 290 0.79 -12.53 -4.54
N LYS A 291 1.95 -12.83 -5.13
CA LYS A 291 2.43 -14.18 -5.33
C LYS A 291 3.70 -14.39 -4.51
N LEU A 292 3.68 -15.37 -3.62
CA LEU A 292 4.82 -15.76 -2.82
C LEU A 292 5.75 -16.68 -3.61
N LYS A 293 6.99 -16.80 -3.17
CA LYS A 293 8.03 -17.65 -3.79
C LYS A 293 7.64 -19.12 -3.91
N ASP A 294 6.92 -19.66 -2.94
CA ASP A 294 6.41 -21.03 -2.94
C ASP A 294 5.20 -21.25 -3.88
N GLY A 295 4.78 -20.22 -4.60
CA GLY A 295 3.66 -20.25 -5.54
C GLY A 295 2.30 -19.88 -4.94
N THR A 296 2.20 -19.68 -3.63
CA THR A 296 0.94 -19.25 -2.99
C THR A 296 0.49 -17.91 -3.58
N LEU A 297 -0.78 -17.84 -3.98
CA LEU A 297 -1.35 -16.71 -4.70
C LEU A 297 -2.53 -16.10 -3.95
N TYR A 298 -2.44 -14.79 -3.70
CA TYR A 298 -3.50 -13.99 -3.10
C TYR A 298 -4.02 -12.97 -4.11
N ARG A 299 -5.34 -12.73 -4.09
CA ARG A 299 -5.95 -11.56 -4.74
C ARG A 299 -6.44 -10.61 -3.66
N VAL A 300 -6.09 -9.32 -3.78
CA VAL A 300 -6.46 -8.28 -2.83
C VAL A 300 -7.50 -7.35 -3.46
N LEU A 301 -8.60 -7.12 -2.76
CA LEU A 301 -9.67 -6.21 -3.15
C LEU A 301 -9.85 -5.15 -2.07
N MET A 302 -9.67 -3.90 -2.45
CA MET A 302 -9.73 -2.77 -1.54
C MET A 302 -11.18 -2.34 -1.28
N PRO A 303 -11.53 -1.91 -0.06
CA PRO A 303 -12.85 -1.35 0.20
C PRO A 303 -13.06 -0.06 -0.59
N PRO A 304 -14.29 0.21 -1.08
CA PRO A 304 -14.63 1.47 -1.71
C PRO A 304 -14.56 2.65 -0.74
N ILE A 305 -14.40 3.85 -1.31
CA ILE A 305 -14.31 5.11 -0.58
C ILE A 305 -15.56 5.95 -0.86
N THR A 306 -16.05 6.65 0.16
CA THR A 306 -17.05 7.70 0.01
C THR A 306 -16.55 9.02 0.60
N LEU A 307 -16.76 10.10 -0.14
CA LEU A 307 -16.61 11.47 0.34
C LEU A 307 -18.00 12.09 0.41
N LYS A 308 -18.43 12.53 1.60
CA LYS A 308 -19.70 13.20 1.82
C LYS A 308 -19.48 14.69 2.09
N GLY A 309 -20.55 15.51 1.98
CA GLY A 309 -20.49 16.93 2.29
C GLY A 309 -19.71 17.76 1.27
N LEU A 310 -19.73 17.38 -0.01
CA LEU A 310 -19.03 18.13 -1.06
C LEU A 310 -19.62 19.53 -1.27
N THR A 311 -20.95 19.66 -1.18
CA THR A 311 -21.68 20.92 -1.37
C THR A 311 -22.31 21.43 -0.09
N LEU A 312 -22.84 20.55 0.75
CA LEU A 312 -23.59 20.90 1.97
C LEU A 312 -23.27 19.86 3.07
N GLY A 313 -23.17 20.36 4.32
CA GLY A 313 -22.93 19.55 5.51
C GLY A 313 -21.46 19.28 5.80
N ASP A 314 -21.21 18.35 6.71
CA ASP A 314 -19.87 17.99 7.11
C ASP A 314 -19.13 17.24 5.99
N ARG A 315 -17.89 17.61 5.77
CA ARG A 315 -16.99 16.88 4.87
C ARG A 315 -16.47 15.64 5.56
N LEU A 316 -16.90 14.48 5.08
CA LEU A 316 -16.56 13.19 5.67
C LEU A 316 -15.86 12.31 4.65
N PHE A 317 -14.83 11.63 5.10
CA PHE A 317 -14.15 10.55 4.37
C PHE A 317 -14.43 9.22 5.05
N ASN A 318 -14.81 8.19 4.31
CA ASN A 318 -14.92 6.85 4.88
C ASN A 318 -14.64 5.75 3.85
N PHE A 319 -14.08 4.64 4.33
CA PHE A 319 -14.15 3.37 3.64
C PHE A 319 -15.49 2.71 3.95
N ILE A 320 -16.11 2.17 2.94
CA ILE A 320 -17.44 1.55 3.06
C ILE A 320 -17.43 0.15 2.48
N ASP A 321 -18.53 -0.58 2.71
CA ASP A 321 -18.75 -1.92 2.20
C ASP A 321 -17.66 -2.90 2.68
N ARG A 322 -16.80 -3.45 1.83
CA ARG A 322 -15.92 -4.55 2.20
C ARG A 322 -14.56 -4.50 1.50
N GLY A 323 -13.53 -4.92 2.25
CA GLY A 323 -12.24 -5.34 1.73
C GLY A 323 -12.12 -6.87 1.75
N LEU A 324 -11.41 -7.46 0.78
CA LEU A 324 -11.25 -8.91 0.70
C LEU A 324 -9.78 -9.28 0.43
N VAL A 325 -9.32 -10.35 1.07
CA VAL A 325 -8.10 -11.06 0.68
C VAL A 325 -8.48 -12.50 0.33
N LEU A 326 -8.35 -12.87 -0.94
CA LEU A 326 -8.67 -14.20 -1.44
C LEU A 326 -7.38 -15.02 -1.54
N ASP A 327 -7.19 -16.01 -0.70
CA ASP A 327 -6.15 -17.03 -0.84
C ASP A 327 -6.61 -18.06 -1.86
N LEU A 328 -6.15 -17.90 -3.10
CA LEU A 328 -6.57 -18.72 -4.22
C LEU A 328 -5.95 -20.14 -4.16
N THR A 329 -4.85 -20.29 -3.44
CA THR A 329 -4.14 -21.55 -3.28
C THR A 329 -4.77 -22.41 -2.18
N ASN A 330 -4.91 -21.87 -0.97
CA ASN A 330 -5.45 -22.61 0.18
C ASN A 330 -6.97 -22.54 0.29
N LYS A 331 -7.66 -21.85 -0.64
CA LYS A 331 -9.12 -21.74 -0.69
C LYS A 331 -9.71 -21.06 0.55
N LEU A 332 -9.05 -20.01 1.04
CA LEU A 332 -9.49 -19.19 2.16
C LEU A 332 -9.80 -17.77 1.71
N CYS A 333 -10.61 -17.06 2.48
CA CYS A 333 -10.90 -15.64 2.27
C CYS A 333 -10.90 -14.89 3.60
N ALA A 334 -10.18 -13.78 3.69
CA ALA A 334 -10.42 -12.77 4.70
C ALA A 334 -11.51 -11.82 4.18
N TYR A 335 -12.66 -11.84 4.82
CA TYR A 335 -13.82 -11.03 4.48
C TYR A 335 -13.97 -9.92 5.52
N VAL A 336 -13.65 -8.68 5.15
CA VAL A 336 -13.60 -7.53 6.06
C VAL A 336 -14.77 -6.60 5.78
N LYS A 337 -15.64 -6.40 6.75
CA LYS A 337 -16.76 -5.47 6.67
C LYS A 337 -16.35 -4.15 7.33
N MET A 338 -16.40 -3.08 6.52
CA MET A 338 -16.15 -1.73 7.00
C MET A 338 -17.38 -1.21 7.73
N ASN A 339 -17.16 -0.57 8.88
CA ASN A 339 -18.22 0.05 9.71
C ASN A 339 -19.47 -0.83 9.90
N PRO A 340 -19.33 -2.05 10.47
CA PRO A 340 -20.37 -3.09 10.47
C PRO A 340 -21.63 -2.72 11.27
N ASP A 341 -21.52 -1.80 12.19
CA ASP A 341 -22.58 -1.41 13.12
C ASP A 341 -23.20 -0.04 12.74
N GLU A 342 -22.91 0.49 11.53
CA GLU A 342 -23.59 1.68 11.03
C GLU A 342 -25.09 1.35 10.90
N PRO A 343 -25.98 2.01 11.67
CA PRO A 343 -27.42 1.69 11.60
C PRO A 343 -27.95 2.02 10.22
N GLY A 344 -28.65 1.08 9.60
CA GLY A 344 -29.47 1.36 8.44
C GLY A 344 -30.46 2.49 8.76
N PHE A 345 -30.94 3.20 7.72
CA PHE A 345 -31.79 4.38 7.84
C PHE A 345 -32.97 4.24 8.83
N PHE A 346 -33.49 3.03 9.04
CA PHE A 346 -34.58 2.73 9.99
C PHE A 346 -34.09 2.34 11.41
N GLN A 347 -32.81 1.99 11.60
CA GLN A 347 -32.27 1.60 12.92
C GLN A 347 -31.64 2.76 13.68
N SER A 348 -31.53 3.94 13.09
CA SER A 348 -30.96 5.13 13.71
C SER A 348 -31.75 5.65 14.94
N PHE A 349 -32.99 5.18 15.10
CA PHE A 349 -33.84 5.51 16.26
C PHE A 349 -33.56 4.66 17.50
N PHE A 350 -32.84 3.56 17.38
CA PHE A 350 -32.45 2.73 18.53
C PHE A 350 -30.97 3.03 18.85
N LYS A 351 -30.70 3.53 20.05
CA LYS A 351 -29.33 3.80 20.56
C LYS A 351 -28.51 2.51 20.53
N SER A 352 -27.80 2.28 19.42
CA SER A 352 -26.77 1.25 19.35
C SER A 352 -25.49 1.71 20.04
N LYS A 353 -24.67 0.77 20.47
CA LYS A 353 -23.34 1.00 21.03
C LYS A 353 -22.57 1.95 20.11
N LYS A 354 -21.99 3.04 20.64
CA LYS A 354 -21.18 3.97 19.85
C LYS A 354 -20.04 3.22 19.20
N THR A 355 -20.04 3.12 17.87
CA THR A 355 -18.91 2.61 17.09
C THR A 355 -18.17 3.78 16.44
N PHE A 356 -16.86 3.66 16.35
CA PHE A 356 -16.05 4.65 15.67
C PHE A 356 -16.19 4.50 14.14
N PRO A 357 -16.13 5.60 13.38
CA PRO A 357 -16.35 5.56 11.93
C PRO A 357 -15.28 4.77 11.16
N ASP A 358 -14.14 4.53 11.75
CA ASP A 358 -13.02 3.77 11.21
C ASP A 358 -12.98 2.30 11.66
N TYR A 359 -13.97 1.88 12.44
CA TYR A 359 -14.07 0.51 12.93
C TYR A 359 -14.40 -0.49 11.81
N PHE A 360 -13.80 -1.67 11.88
CA PHE A 360 -14.10 -2.78 11.00
C PHE A 360 -14.12 -4.11 11.77
N LYS A 361 -14.86 -5.07 11.20
CA LYS A 361 -14.82 -6.48 11.61
C LYS A 361 -14.55 -7.37 10.42
N GLY A 362 -13.84 -8.45 10.65
CA GLY A 362 -13.57 -9.42 9.61
C GLY A 362 -13.68 -10.86 10.10
N SER A 363 -13.72 -11.76 9.15
CA SER A 363 -13.69 -13.20 9.40
C SER A 363 -12.90 -13.93 8.32
N PHE A 364 -12.21 -14.99 8.71
CA PHE A 364 -11.68 -15.96 7.77
C PHE A 364 -12.73 -17.01 7.48
N VAL A 365 -13.03 -17.18 6.20
CA VAL A 365 -14.07 -18.10 5.70
C VAL A 365 -13.52 -18.96 4.58
N ASP A 366 -14.25 -20.00 4.21
CA ASP A 366 -13.94 -20.79 3.02
C ASP A 366 -14.18 -19.94 1.76
N LEU A 367 -13.26 -20.02 0.80
CA LEU A 367 -13.39 -19.25 -0.45
C LEU A 367 -14.62 -19.65 -1.26
N SER A 368 -15.09 -20.90 -1.15
CA SER A 368 -16.31 -21.38 -1.81
C SER A 368 -17.60 -20.74 -1.26
N ASP A 369 -17.52 -20.10 -0.09
CA ASP A 369 -18.63 -19.37 0.52
C ASP A 369 -18.70 -17.91 0.10
N VAL A 370 -17.70 -17.44 -0.69
CA VAL A 370 -17.62 -16.09 -1.22
C VAL A 370 -17.80 -16.10 -2.73
N THR A 371 -18.71 -15.28 -3.27
CA THR A 371 -18.77 -15.01 -4.70
C THR A 371 -18.20 -13.64 -4.97
N VAL A 372 -17.35 -13.53 -5.99
CA VAL A 372 -16.72 -12.28 -6.42
C VAL A 372 -16.77 -12.22 -7.94
N ASP A 373 -17.21 -11.09 -8.50
CA ASP A 373 -17.16 -10.88 -9.94
C ASP A 373 -15.73 -10.73 -10.46
N GLU A 374 -15.57 -10.70 -11.77
CA GLU A 374 -14.25 -10.68 -12.41
C GLU A 374 -13.39 -9.50 -11.94
N ASN A 375 -13.99 -8.32 -11.82
CA ASN A 375 -13.29 -7.09 -11.44
C ASN A 375 -13.34 -6.79 -9.94
N GLY A 376 -14.07 -7.59 -9.14
CA GLY A 376 -14.16 -7.43 -7.69
C GLY A 376 -15.17 -6.37 -7.22
N GLY A 377 -16.00 -5.84 -8.13
CA GLY A 377 -17.00 -4.82 -7.82
C GLY A 377 -18.21 -5.36 -7.06
N ASN A 378 -18.58 -6.61 -7.31
CA ASN A 378 -19.68 -7.28 -6.63
C ASN A 378 -19.19 -8.52 -5.91
N HIS A 379 -19.51 -8.63 -4.63
CA HIS A 379 -19.15 -9.77 -3.81
C HIS A 379 -20.26 -10.08 -2.79
N LYS A 380 -20.41 -11.36 -2.48
CA LYS A 380 -21.41 -11.83 -1.50
C LYS A 380 -20.82 -12.95 -0.66
N LEU A 381 -21.14 -12.94 0.64
CA LEU A 381 -20.87 -14.03 1.57
C LEU A 381 -22.16 -14.82 1.80
N LYS A 382 -22.09 -16.15 1.78
CA LYS A 382 -23.22 -17.02 2.13
C LYS A 382 -23.62 -16.80 3.59
N LYS A 383 -24.93 -16.89 3.88
CA LYS A 383 -25.46 -16.70 5.25
C LYS A 383 -24.93 -17.73 6.26
N ASN A 384 -24.65 -18.95 5.80
CA ASN A 384 -24.16 -20.07 6.60
C ASN A 384 -22.69 -20.37 6.30
N ALA A 385 -21.91 -19.36 5.93
CA ALA A 385 -20.47 -19.51 5.68
C ALA A 385 -19.74 -20.08 6.89
N LYS A 386 -18.81 -21.00 6.63
CA LYS A 386 -17.95 -21.54 7.67
C LYS A 386 -16.91 -20.51 8.10
N VAL A 387 -17.01 -20.04 9.33
CA VAL A 387 -16.06 -19.10 9.93
C VAL A 387 -14.97 -19.88 10.67
N TYR A 388 -13.72 -19.63 10.34
CA TYR A 388 -12.56 -20.21 11.00
C TYR A 388 -12.02 -19.33 12.13
N GLU A 389 -12.05 -18.01 11.91
CA GLU A 389 -11.52 -17.02 12.83
C GLU A 389 -12.23 -15.70 12.63
N THR A 390 -12.31 -14.86 13.66
CA THR A 390 -12.80 -13.48 13.58
C THR A 390 -11.73 -12.52 14.03
N PHE A 391 -11.73 -11.31 13.48
CA PHE A 391 -10.79 -10.26 13.81
C PHE A 391 -11.46 -8.89 13.71
N GLU A 392 -10.83 -7.89 14.31
CA GLU A 392 -11.36 -6.53 14.34
C GLU A 392 -10.24 -5.49 14.44
N GLY A 393 -10.58 -4.24 14.22
CA GLY A 393 -9.68 -3.13 14.37
C GLY A 393 -10.30 -1.79 13.95
N GLU A 394 -9.46 -0.79 13.93
CA GLU A 394 -9.74 0.53 13.41
C GLU A 394 -8.71 0.80 12.30
N TRP A 395 -9.16 1.02 11.08
CA TRP A 395 -8.25 1.14 9.94
C TRP A 395 -7.32 2.35 10.00
N THR A 396 -7.54 3.27 10.94
CA THR A 396 -6.63 4.38 11.24
C THR A 396 -5.61 4.05 12.34
N SER A 397 -5.84 3.01 13.14
CA SER A 397 -5.10 2.81 14.37
C SER A 397 -4.48 1.43 14.53
N TYR A 398 -5.23 0.34 14.33
CA TYR A 398 -4.74 -1.01 14.62
C TYR A 398 -5.56 -2.12 13.95
N ILE A 399 -4.98 -3.31 13.89
CA ILE A 399 -5.67 -4.58 13.62
C ILE A 399 -5.22 -5.64 14.62
N SER A 400 -6.17 -6.44 15.11
CA SER A 400 -5.90 -7.54 16.02
C SER A 400 -6.61 -8.84 15.59
N PHE A 401 -5.92 -9.97 15.80
CA PHE A 401 -6.42 -11.32 15.62
C PHE A 401 -6.30 -12.06 16.94
N ASN A 402 -7.38 -12.68 17.42
CA ASN A 402 -7.39 -13.40 18.69
C ASN A 402 -6.79 -12.58 19.87
N SER A 403 -7.11 -11.28 19.94
CA SER A 403 -6.59 -10.33 20.93
C SER A 403 -5.08 -10.07 20.85
N GLN A 404 -4.41 -10.55 19.79
CA GLN A 404 -3.03 -10.20 19.49
C GLN A 404 -3.00 -9.11 18.43
N GLU A 405 -2.31 -8.00 18.71
CA GLU A 405 -2.12 -6.90 17.76
C GLU A 405 -1.06 -7.26 16.74
N TYR A 406 -1.39 -7.06 15.45
CA TYR A 406 -0.51 -7.31 14.31
C TYR A 406 0.07 -6.02 13.73
N TRP A 407 -0.64 -4.93 13.86
CA TRP A 407 -0.22 -3.60 13.45
C TRP A 407 -0.87 -2.55 14.33
N ASN A 408 -0.14 -1.47 14.60
CA ASN A 408 -0.68 -0.21 15.10
C ASN A 408 0.00 0.98 14.41
N ASN A 409 -0.63 2.15 14.49
CA ASN A 409 -0.19 3.37 13.80
C ASN A 409 1.06 4.05 14.41
N ASN A 410 1.67 3.48 15.46
CA ASN A 410 2.97 3.90 15.98
C ASN A 410 4.12 3.17 15.27
N MET A 411 3.82 2.17 14.44
CA MET A 411 4.83 1.46 13.67
C MET A 411 5.46 2.40 12.65
N LYS A 412 6.81 2.47 12.66
CA LYS A 412 7.56 3.30 11.70
C LYS A 412 7.32 2.82 10.27
N THR A 413 6.95 3.73 9.41
CA THR A 413 6.79 3.46 7.98
C THR A 413 8.10 3.65 7.23
N LEU A 414 8.21 3.04 6.07
CA LEU A 414 9.40 3.11 5.24
C LEU A 414 9.31 4.29 4.28
N LYS A 415 10.47 4.85 3.93
CA LYS A 415 10.57 5.95 2.97
C LYS A 415 10.55 5.43 1.53
N LEU A 416 10.16 6.31 0.60
CA LEU A 416 10.28 6.07 -0.84
C LEU A 416 11.61 6.64 -1.34
N TYR A 417 12.29 5.86 -2.17
CA TYR A 417 13.52 6.26 -2.84
C TYR A 417 13.37 6.19 -4.36
N SER A 418 14.04 7.10 -5.06
CA SER A 418 14.10 7.08 -6.52
C SER A 418 14.98 5.94 -6.99
N HIS A 419 14.60 5.28 -8.09
CA HIS A 419 15.54 4.40 -8.78
C HIS A 419 16.71 5.19 -9.38
N GLU A 420 17.87 4.55 -9.50
CA GLU A 420 19.05 5.14 -10.14
C GLU A 420 18.75 5.53 -11.58
N PHE A 421 18.02 4.68 -12.29
CA PHE A 421 17.57 4.92 -13.67
C PHE A 421 16.06 5.06 -13.68
N THR A 422 15.59 6.30 -13.71
CA THR A 422 14.17 6.61 -13.82
C THR A 422 13.83 6.94 -15.27
N CYS A 423 12.76 6.35 -15.80
CA CYS A 423 12.30 6.65 -17.16
C CYS A 423 11.90 8.12 -17.32
N PRO A 424 12.13 8.75 -18.48
CA PRO A 424 11.65 10.11 -18.74
C PRO A 424 10.12 10.26 -18.66
N SER A 425 9.37 9.15 -18.73
CA SER A 425 7.92 9.08 -18.54
C SER A 425 7.48 9.11 -17.08
N ASP A 426 8.40 9.13 -16.12
CA ASP A 426 8.05 9.15 -14.69
C ASP A 426 7.35 10.44 -14.31
N GLY A 427 6.24 10.32 -13.57
CA GLY A 427 5.38 11.42 -13.17
C GLY A 427 6.07 12.53 -12.38
N ARG A 428 7.26 12.27 -11.76
CA ARG A 428 8.08 13.30 -11.12
C ARG A 428 8.57 14.38 -12.07
N TYR A 429 8.64 14.07 -13.36
CA TYR A 429 9.11 15.01 -14.40
C TYR A 429 7.95 15.76 -15.09
N ARG A 430 6.72 15.60 -14.63
CA ARG A 430 5.57 16.32 -15.16
C ARG A 430 5.70 17.81 -14.95
N PRO A 431 5.65 18.63 -16.00
CA PRO A 431 5.83 20.07 -15.88
C PRO A 431 4.67 20.75 -15.13
N ASP A 432 3.43 20.27 -15.28
CA ASP A 432 2.27 20.79 -14.55
C ASP A 432 2.40 20.57 -13.04
N LEU A 433 2.79 19.36 -12.62
CA LEU A 433 3.01 19.02 -11.21
C LEU A 433 4.16 19.83 -10.60
N ILE A 434 5.30 19.91 -11.31
CA ILE A 434 6.48 20.67 -10.87
C ILE A 434 6.13 22.15 -10.67
N ASN A 435 5.38 22.75 -11.60
CA ASN A 435 4.96 24.14 -11.49
C ASN A 435 3.98 24.35 -10.32
N LEU A 436 3.05 23.42 -10.08
CA LEU A 436 2.14 23.51 -8.94
C LEU A 436 2.88 23.42 -7.59
N ILE A 437 3.86 22.50 -7.49
CA ILE A 437 4.69 22.35 -6.28
C ILE A 437 5.46 23.66 -6.00
N ASN A 438 5.95 24.31 -7.05
CA ASN A 438 6.68 25.59 -6.96
C ASN A 438 5.78 26.83 -6.83
N GLY A 439 4.45 26.65 -6.65
CA GLY A 439 3.50 27.77 -6.49
C GLY A 439 3.19 28.55 -7.77
N LYS A 440 3.58 28.03 -8.95
CA LYS A 440 3.34 28.65 -10.26
C LYS A 440 2.02 28.14 -10.87
N GLU A 441 0.89 28.50 -10.25
CA GLU A 441 -0.42 27.93 -10.60
C GLU A 441 -0.82 28.18 -12.05
N GLU A 442 -0.61 29.39 -12.59
CA GLU A 442 -0.95 29.73 -13.98
C GLU A 442 -0.13 28.88 -14.97
N GLN A 443 1.20 28.76 -14.77
CA GLN A 443 2.04 27.95 -15.61
C GLN A 443 1.68 26.45 -15.50
N SER A 444 1.36 25.99 -14.30
CA SER A 444 0.88 24.62 -14.08
C SER A 444 -0.40 24.33 -14.88
N GLN A 445 -1.35 25.30 -14.95
CA GLN A 445 -2.57 25.17 -15.73
C GLN A 445 -2.27 25.03 -17.22
N ILE A 446 -1.38 25.84 -17.76
CA ILE A 446 -0.97 25.81 -19.18
C ILE A 446 -0.35 24.45 -19.51
N GLU A 447 0.59 23.98 -18.68
CA GLU A 447 1.26 22.71 -18.91
C GLU A 447 0.30 21.51 -18.79
N LYS A 448 -0.66 21.57 -17.87
CA LYS A 448 -1.71 20.56 -17.75
C LYS A 448 -2.55 20.48 -19.01
N GLU A 449 -2.97 21.63 -19.58
CA GLU A 449 -3.75 21.68 -20.80
C GLU A 449 -2.95 21.12 -22.00
N ASN A 450 -1.65 21.42 -22.10
CA ASN A 450 -0.75 20.88 -23.11
C ASN A 450 -0.66 19.33 -23.02
N LEU A 451 -0.50 18.79 -21.80
CA LEU A 451 -0.47 17.34 -21.56
C LEU A 451 -1.81 16.67 -21.93
N GLU A 452 -2.93 17.30 -21.63
CA GLU A 452 -4.26 16.79 -22.02
C GLU A 452 -4.47 16.80 -23.54
N VAL A 453 -3.98 17.82 -24.25
CA VAL A 453 -3.99 17.84 -25.73
C VAL A 453 -3.19 16.68 -26.29
N ARG A 454 -1.96 16.49 -25.83
CA ARG A 454 -1.09 15.37 -26.22
C ARG A 454 -1.77 14.03 -25.95
N GLN A 455 -2.33 13.83 -24.78
CA GLN A 455 -3.02 12.59 -24.43
C GLN A 455 -4.21 12.29 -25.37
N ARG A 456 -4.95 13.31 -25.79
CA ARG A 456 -6.04 13.14 -26.77
C ARG A 456 -5.51 12.71 -28.15
N GLN A 457 -4.36 13.23 -28.59
CA GLN A 457 -3.69 12.83 -29.83
C GLN A 457 -3.20 11.38 -29.73
N ASP A 458 -2.52 11.01 -28.66
CA ASP A 458 -2.02 9.65 -28.45
C ASP A 458 -3.16 8.61 -28.42
N ARG A 459 -4.27 8.96 -27.79
CA ARG A 459 -5.47 8.10 -27.80
C ARG A 459 -6.03 7.89 -29.20
N LYS A 460 -6.07 8.95 -30.01
CA LYS A 460 -6.52 8.86 -31.42
C LYS A 460 -5.62 7.94 -32.23
N LEU A 461 -4.29 8.12 -32.14
CA LEU A 461 -3.31 7.28 -32.83
C LEU A 461 -3.43 5.79 -32.42
N ARG A 462 -3.64 5.49 -31.13
CA ARG A 462 -3.85 4.12 -30.66
C ARG A 462 -5.14 3.50 -31.22
N ALA A 463 -6.23 4.27 -31.29
CA ALA A 463 -7.48 3.81 -31.87
C ALA A 463 -7.33 3.50 -33.35
N GLU A 464 -6.71 4.40 -34.14
CA GLU A 464 -6.44 4.21 -35.58
C GLU A 464 -5.55 2.98 -35.83
N HIS A 465 -4.54 2.74 -34.96
CA HIS A 465 -3.69 1.56 -35.08
C HIS A 465 -4.47 0.27 -34.77
N ALA A 466 -5.33 0.28 -33.78
CA ALA A 466 -6.16 -0.87 -33.41
C ALA A 466 -7.17 -1.22 -34.53
N GLU A 467 -7.71 -0.23 -35.23
CA GLU A 467 -8.61 -0.44 -36.37
C GLU A 467 -7.88 -1.03 -37.59
N LYS A 468 -6.62 -0.59 -37.85
CA LYS A 468 -5.80 -1.11 -38.97
C LYS A 468 -5.34 -2.55 -38.79
N ASN A 469 -5.35 -3.05 -37.56
CA ASN A 469 -4.88 -4.40 -37.20
C ASN A 469 -6.04 -5.38 -36.85
N LYS A 470 -7.27 -4.97 -37.07
CA LYS A 470 -8.46 -5.83 -37.08
C LYS A 470 -8.72 -6.38 -38.46
#